data_a677988660816541f7fd28aaf78204d2
#
_entry.id   a677988660816541f7fd28aaf78204d2
#
_cell.length_a   1.000
_cell.length_b   1.000
_cell.length_c   1.000
_cell.angle_alpha   90.00
_cell.angle_beta   90.00
_cell.angle_gamma   90.00
#
_symmetry.space_group_name_H-M   'P 1'
#
loop_
_entity.id
_entity.type
_entity.pdbx_description
1 polymer ?
#
loop_
_entity_poly.entity_id
_entity_poly.type
_entity_poly.pdbx_seq_one_letter_code
_entity_poly.pdbx_strand_id
1 'polypeptide(L)' 'MSSLTRALELLEAGDWKEAHEIVQGDSSTLSAWLHGIVHTLEGDFDNAQYWYRKADRVFRGRDAVGDELAAARRALPT' A
#
# COMPACT_ATOMS: atom_id res chain seq x y z
N MET A 1 -14.76 3.61 -10.68
CA MET A 1 -13.97 3.32 -9.49
C MET A 1 -12.50 3.29 -9.82
N SER A 2 -11.69 3.81 -8.93
CA SER A 2 -10.25 3.78 -9.10
C SER A 2 -9.73 2.37 -8.83
N SER A 3 -8.74 1.92 -9.62
CA SER A 3 -8.06 0.65 -9.36
C SER A 3 -7.40 0.65 -7.98
N LEU A 4 -6.98 1.82 -7.49
CA LEU A 4 -6.37 1.91 -6.17
C LEU A 4 -7.37 1.65 -5.05
N THR A 5 -8.64 1.98 -5.24
CA THR A 5 -9.68 1.61 -4.28
C THR A 5 -9.78 0.08 -4.17
N ARG A 6 -9.73 -0.59 -5.31
CA ARG A 6 -9.73 -2.05 -5.31
C ARG A 6 -8.49 -2.64 -4.63
N ALA A 7 -7.32 -2.04 -4.91
CA ALA A 7 -6.08 -2.47 -4.27
C ALA A 7 -6.17 -2.32 -2.74
N LEU A 8 -6.71 -1.20 -2.28
CA LEU A 8 -6.90 -0.99 -0.84
C LEU A 8 -7.82 -2.04 -0.24
N GLU A 9 -8.94 -2.34 -0.88
CA GLU A 9 -9.87 -3.36 -0.40
C GLU A 9 -9.20 -4.73 -0.29
N LEU A 10 -8.38 -5.06 -1.29
CA LEU A 10 -7.63 -6.32 -1.26
C LEU A 10 -6.64 -6.35 -0.10
N LEU A 11 -5.96 -5.24 0.15
CA LEU A 11 -5.02 -5.16 1.28
C LEU A 11 -5.75 -5.28 2.62
N GLU A 12 -6.93 -4.67 2.74
CA GLU A 12 -7.74 -4.80 3.95
C GLU A 12 -8.16 -6.25 4.19
N ALA A 13 -8.33 -7.02 3.13
CA ALA A 13 -8.66 -8.44 3.20
C ALA A 13 -7.42 -9.32 3.35
N GLY A 14 -6.22 -8.76 3.32
CA GLY A 14 -4.98 -9.52 3.41
C GLY A 14 -4.48 -10.10 2.10
N ASP A 15 -5.13 -9.77 0.98
CA ASP A 15 -4.78 -10.30 -0.34
C ASP A 15 -3.75 -9.40 -1.01
N TRP A 16 -2.52 -9.44 -0.51
CA TRP A 16 -1.46 -8.57 -0.99
C TRP A 16 -0.96 -8.97 -2.38
N LYS A 17 -1.09 -10.23 -2.76
CA LYS A 17 -0.63 -10.68 -4.09
C LYS A 17 -1.42 -10.02 -5.21
N GLU A 18 -2.74 -10.02 -5.10
CA GLU A 18 -3.60 -9.41 -6.10
C GLU A 18 -3.48 -7.89 -6.07
N ALA A 19 -3.37 -7.31 -4.87
CA ALA A 19 -3.15 -5.87 -4.73
C ALA A 19 -1.85 -5.45 -5.41
N HIS A 20 -0.80 -6.27 -5.31
CA HIS A 20 0.50 -6.00 -5.93
C HIS A 20 0.38 -5.83 -7.44
N GLU A 21 -0.41 -6.67 -8.09
CA GLU A 21 -0.61 -6.57 -9.53
C GLU A 21 -1.22 -5.23 -9.93
N ILE A 22 -2.13 -4.70 -9.12
CA ILE A 22 -2.76 -3.42 -9.40
C ILE A 22 -1.77 -2.27 -9.22
N VAL A 23 -1.05 -2.25 -8.09
CA VAL A 23 -0.16 -1.12 -7.80
C VAL A 23 1.06 -1.08 -8.72
N GLN A 24 1.48 -2.21 -9.28
CA GLN A 24 2.57 -2.22 -10.24
C GLN A 24 2.26 -1.39 -11.49
N GLY A 25 1.00 -1.28 -11.85
CA GLY A 25 0.57 -0.57 -13.04
C GLY A 25 0.30 0.91 -12.83
N ASP A 26 0.54 1.45 -11.64
CA ASP A 26 0.21 2.82 -11.30
C ASP A 26 1.42 3.51 -10.69
N SER A 27 1.79 4.69 -11.21
CA SER A 27 2.99 5.40 -10.78
C SER A 27 2.71 6.55 -9.80
N SER A 28 1.50 6.66 -9.28
CA SER A 28 1.14 7.74 -8.36
C SER A 28 1.80 7.54 -6.98
N THR A 29 1.87 8.64 -6.22
CA THR A 29 2.38 8.60 -4.85
C THR A 29 1.53 7.70 -3.97
N LEU A 30 0.21 7.75 -4.15
CA LEU A 30 -0.70 6.88 -3.38
C LEU A 30 -0.45 5.41 -3.70
N SER A 31 -0.23 5.09 -4.98
CA SER A 31 0.10 3.71 -5.38
C SER A 31 1.40 3.25 -4.75
N ALA A 32 2.41 4.13 -4.68
CA ALA A 32 3.69 3.79 -4.05
C ALA A 32 3.49 3.46 -2.57
N TRP A 33 2.62 4.19 -1.89
CA TRP A 33 2.31 3.92 -0.48
C TRP A 33 1.66 2.54 -0.33
N LEU A 34 0.62 2.26 -1.13
CA LEU A 34 -0.04 0.95 -1.10
C LEU A 34 0.93 -0.16 -1.46
N HIS A 35 1.86 0.10 -2.39
CA HIS A 35 2.90 -0.85 -2.77
C HIS A 35 3.80 -1.19 -1.57
N GLY A 36 4.14 -0.17 -0.78
CA GLY A 36 4.89 -0.39 0.46
C GLY A 36 4.13 -1.26 1.45
N ILE A 37 2.81 -1.06 1.55
CA ILE A 37 1.98 -1.89 2.43
C ILE A 37 1.94 -3.34 1.92
N VAL A 38 1.86 -3.54 0.59
CA VAL A 38 1.94 -4.87 0.00
C VAL A 38 3.18 -5.61 0.49
N HIS A 39 4.35 -4.98 0.38
CA HIS A 39 5.59 -5.64 0.76
C HIS A 39 5.71 -5.81 2.28
N THR A 40 5.08 -4.94 3.05
CA THR A 40 5.02 -5.11 4.51
C THR A 40 4.25 -6.40 4.86
N LEU A 41 3.11 -6.62 4.21
CA LEU A 41 2.31 -7.82 4.45
C LEU A 41 3.02 -9.08 3.95
N GLU A 42 3.77 -8.95 2.86
CA GLU A 42 4.58 -10.03 2.33
C GLU A 42 5.73 -10.41 3.27
N GLY A 43 6.18 -9.47 4.09
CA GLY A 43 7.32 -9.67 4.97
C GLY A 43 8.65 -9.22 4.37
N ASP A 44 8.62 -8.56 3.22
CA ASP A 44 9.81 -8.03 2.55
C ASP A 44 10.00 -6.56 2.95
N PHE A 45 10.59 -6.34 4.12
CA PHE A 45 10.66 -5.00 4.70
C PHE A 45 11.63 -4.07 3.97
N ASP A 46 12.69 -4.60 3.37
CA ASP A 46 13.60 -3.77 2.58
C ASP A 46 12.88 -3.16 1.39
N ASN A 47 12.08 -3.98 0.71
CA ASN A 47 11.30 -3.53 -0.43
C ASN A 47 10.16 -2.60 0.02
N ALA A 48 9.56 -2.89 1.17
CA ALA A 48 8.53 -2.01 1.74
C ALA A 48 9.09 -0.61 1.99
N GLN A 49 10.30 -0.52 2.57
CA GLN A 49 10.93 0.77 2.84
C GLN A 49 11.23 1.53 1.56
N TYR A 50 11.65 0.84 0.51
CA TYR A 50 11.89 1.47 -0.80
C TYR A 50 10.62 2.19 -1.28
N TRP A 51 9.48 1.50 -1.24
CA TRP A 51 8.22 2.07 -1.73
C TRP A 51 7.68 3.16 -0.80
N TYR A 52 7.88 3.02 0.52
CA TYR A 52 7.51 4.09 1.45
C TYR A 52 8.30 5.36 1.16
N ARG A 53 9.60 5.24 0.85
CA ARG A 53 10.40 6.41 0.47
C ARG A 53 9.87 7.05 -0.81
N LYS A 54 9.48 6.25 -1.80
CA LYS A 54 8.89 6.78 -3.03
C LYS A 54 7.58 7.49 -2.78
N ALA A 55 6.86 7.10 -1.75
CA ALA A 55 5.61 7.74 -1.35
C ALA A 55 5.85 8.95 -0.44
N ASP A 56 7.10 9.26 -0.12
CA ASP A 56 7.48 10.32 0.82
C ASP A 56 6.85 10.07 2.20
N ARG A 57 6.91 8.82 2.66
CA ARG A 57 6.35 8.43 3.95
C ARG A 57 7.37 7.61 4.75
N VAL A 58 7.25 7.68 6.07
CA VAL A 58 8.10 6.92 6.98
C VAL A 58 7.54 5.51 7.15
N PHE A 59 8.38 4.50 6.97
CA PHE A 59 7.99 3.11 7.20
C PHE A 59 7.91 2.86 8.71
N ARG A 60 6.77 2.36 9.18
CA ARG A 60 6.51 2.14 10.60
C ARG A 60 6.37 0.67 10.98
N GLY A 61 6.66 -0.23 10.05
CA GLY A 61 6.64 -1.66 10.31
C GLY A 61 5.27 -2.32 10.19
N ARG A 62 5.26 -3.61 10.47
CA ARG A 62 4.05 -4.42 10.27
C ARG A 62 2.92 -4.04 11.23
N ASP A 63 3.25 -3.69 12.46
CA ASP A 63 2.22 -3.37 13.46
C ASP A 63 1.42 -2.14 13.10
N ALA A 64 1.95 -1.27 12.23
CA ALA A 64 1.27 -0.06 11.81
C ALA A 64 0.35 -0.26 10.61
N VAL A 65 0.29 -1.46 10.02
CA VAL A 65 -0.45 -1.69 8.77
C VAL A 65 -1.92 -1.30 8.90
N GLY A 66 -2.58 -1.64 10.00
CA GLY A 66 -3.98 -1.27 10.20
C GLY A 66 -4.19 0.23 10.15
N ASP A 67 -3.33 0.99 10.84
CA ASP A 67 -3.40 2.45 10.84
C ASP A 67 -3.07 3.02 9.47
N GLU A 68 -2.09 2.41 8.78
CA GLU A 68 -1.70 2.86 7.44
C GLU A 68 -2.83 2.65 6.43
N LEU A 69 -3.53 1.53 6.52
CA LEU A 69 -4.67 1.26 5.63
C LEU A 69 -5.80 2.25 5.89
N ALA A 70 -6.08 2.56 7.16
CA ALA A 70 -7.10 3.55 7.49
C ALA A 70 -6.73 4.93 6.95
N ALA A 71 -5.45 5.32 7.07
CA ALA A 71 -4.98 6.60 6.55
C ALA A 71 -5.04 6.64 5.02
N ALA A 72 -4.68 5.53 4.37
CA ALA A 72 -4.73 5.44 2.91
C ALA A 72 -6.18 5.55 2.41
N ARG A 73 -7.12 4.95 3.12
CA ARG A 73 -8.53 5.05 2.75
C ARG A 73 -9.00 6.50 2.79
N ARG A 74 -8.56 7.26 3.79
CA ARG A 74 -8.90 8.69 3.88
C ARG A 74 -8.26 9.51 2.75
N ALA A 75 -7.13 9.06 2.23
CA ALA A 75 -6.43 9.75 1.14
C ALA A 75 -6.98 9.43 -0.24
N LEU A 76 -7.78 8.38 -0.38
CA LEU A 76 -8.39 8.04 -1.67
C LEU A 76 -9.46 9.04 -2.05
N PRO A 77 -9.51 9.45 -3.34
CA PRO A 77 -10.61 10.28 -3.81
C PRO A 77 -11.92 9.51 -3.69
N THR A 78 -12.95 10.19 -3.26
CA THR A 78 -14.28 9.60 -3.15
C THR A 78 -15.02 9.71 -4.47
#